data_693ea76a7aada0a5888da75ad1c0fdee
#
_entry.id   693ea76a7aada0a5888da75ad1c0fdee
#
_cell.length_a   1.000
_cell.length_b   1.000
_cell.length_c   1.000
_cell.angle_alpha   90.00
_cell.angle_beta   90.00
_cell.angle_gamma   90.00
#
_symmetry.space_group_name_H-M   'P 1'
#
loop_
_entity.id
_entity.type
_entity.pdbx_description
1 polymer ?
#
loop_
_entity_poly.entity_id
_entity_poly.type
_entity_poly.pdbx_seq_one_letter_code
_entity_poly.pdbx_strand_id
1 'polypeptide(L)'
;REQGFWAGIVADVQYLGRGAVRYGGLLPRMVAYLLPLGALAVLVAVVQIMVGRPYTLAVEVNGITVGNVANETVFDAAREDVLQRVNYAGTTGDTEVTIEPTYRLAITSDVLDEGQMANAILSAVSDEISEGTALYLDGELTAVCAEGSQLQLYLSGLLEPYEQPDDPNVSVSFNREVTIEQGLYFTDSFMDYADVVALLSGVRQAERVYTVVAGDSISLIATKNNLTTAELCELNGITPDTAIFPGDELIVTREEAMLEVQITRTVTWTEEIPFSTKQTQSSDYAFGTTRTVQEGENGVRTITAQNVYTTDGTMLSQTILSSEVTKAPVDREIVVGTKLPSGSVAQVGNGTFIWPVPQYTYCSRWYSSGHKGVDICAPAGTPIYASASGVVTRAGYERGGAGTGYGNSLIIDHGNGYSTLYSHCLSLTVSAGQAVSQGQLIGYVGSTGRSTGNHCHFEIRHNGRYLPPQNYFNK
;
A
#
# COMPACT_ATOMS: atom_id res chain seq x y z
N ARG A 1 9.12 -21.70 104.43
CA ARG A 1 9.35 -21.17 103.05
C ARG A 1 9.07 -22.21 101.97
N GLU A 2 9.35 -23.53 102.29
CA GLU A 2 9.10 -24.59 101.26
C GLU A 2 7.58 -24.88 100.99
N GLN A 3 6.72 -24.78 101.98
CA GLN A 3 5.29 -25.00 101.80
C GLN A 3 4.60 -23.98 100.84
N GLY A 4 5.14 -22.75 100.79
CA GLY A 4 4.61 -21.73 99.89
C GLY A 4 5.03 -21.98 98.41
N PHE A 5 6.21 -22.50 98.18
CA PHE A 5 6.72 -22.84 96.84
C PHE A 5 5.89 -23.93 96.14
N TRP A 6 5.63 -25.05 96.87
CA TRP A 6 4.84 -26.15 96.35
C TRP A 6 3.35 -25.75 96.13
N ALA A 7 2.83 -24.88 96.98
CA ALA A 7 1.48 -24.38 96.83
C ALA A 7 1.34 -23.51 95.59
N GLY A 8 2.41 -22.73 95.27
CA GLY A 8 2.44 -21.96 94.00
C GLY A 8 2.45 -22.83 92.74
N ILE A 9 3.32 -23.87 92.76
CA ILE A 9 3.40 -24.84 91.65
C ILE A 9 2.09 -25.56 91.41
N VAL A 10 1.44 -26.00 92.51
CA VAL A 10 0.11 -26.68 92.41
C VAL A 10 -0.95 -25.74 91.86
N ALA A 11 -0.94 -24.47 92.27
CA ALA A 11 -1.88 -23.44 91.72
C ALA A 11 -1.60 -23.17 90.26
N ASP A 12 -0.36 -23.08 89.84
CA ASP A 12 0.01 -22.90 88.43
C ASP A 12 -0.34 -24.11 87.55
N VAL A 13 -0.09 -25.35 88.06
CA VAL A 13 -0.52 -26.55 87.34
C VAL A 13 -2.03 -26.65 87.24
N GLN A 14 -2.78 -26.27 88.30
CA GLN A 14 -4.24 -26.25 88.29
C GLN A 14 -4.77 -25.12 87.31
N TYR A 15 -4.08 -23.99 87.23
CA TYR A 15 -4.39 -22.90 86.34
C TYR A 15 -4.15 -23.34 84.93
N LEU A 16 -3.03 -23.91 84.59
CA LEU A 16 -2.71 -24.48 83.27
C LEU A 16 -3.64 -25.61 82.93
N GLY A 17 -3.98 -26.54 83.90
CA GLY A 17 -4.94 -27.57 83.68
C GLY A 17 -6.35 -27.09 83.37
N ARG A 18 -6.83 -26.01 84.09
CA ARG A 18 -8.11 -25.38 83.81
C ARG A 18 -8.11 -24.61 82.51
N GLY A 19 -6.96 -24.02 82.15
CA GLY A 19 -6.71 -23.42 80.83
C GLY A 19 -6.81 -24.46 79.71
N ALA A 20 -6.12 -25.58 79.89
CA ALA A 20 -6.13 -26.67 78.90
C ALA A 20 -7.54 -27.28 78.73
N VAL A 21 -8.30 -27.44 79.80
CA VAL A 21 -9.69 -27.93 79.68
C VAL A 21 -10.59 -26.89 79.05
N ARG A 22 -10.43 -25.59 79.37
CA ARG A 22 -11.27 -24.50 78.87
C ARG A 22 -10.99 -24.19 77.41
N TYR A 23 -9.74 -24.27 76.98
CA TYR A 23 -9.29 -23.95 75.63
C TYR A 23 -8.88 -25.18 74.82
N GLY A 24 -8.87 -26.38 75.41
CA GLY A 24 -8.47 -27.64 74.73
C GLY A 24 -9.30 -27.96 73.48
N GLY A 25 -10.55 -27.48 73.45
CA GLY A 25 -11.39 -27.59 72.25
C GLY A 25 -11.14 -26.52 71.17
N LEU A 26 -10.40 -25.45 71.52
CA LEU A 26 -10.03 -24.40 70.55
C LEU A 26 -8.78 -24.80 69.75
N LEU A 27 -7.84 -25.52 70.36
CA LEU A 27 -6.61 -25.95 69.72
C LEU A 27 -6.88 -26.83 68.50
N PRO A 28 -7.67 -27.87 68.51
CA PRO A 28 -7.98 -28.68 67.34
C PRO A 28 -8.74 -27.89 66.26
N ARG A 29 -9.58 -26.93 66.69
CA ARG A 29 -10.26 -26.01 65.72
C ARG A 29 -9.30 -25.05 65.08
N MET A 30 -8.41 -24.43 65.88
CA MET A 30 -7.34 -23.56 65.30
C MET A 30 -6.44 -24.32 64.34
N VAL A 31 -6.04 -25.54 64.71
CA VAL A 31 -5.23 -26.41 63.83
C VAL A 31 -6.03 -26.75 62.54
N ALA A 32 -7.32 -27.03 62.65
CA ALA A 32 -8.17 -27.36 61.51
C ALA A 32 -8.31 -26.17 60.50
N TYR A 33 -8.18 -24.92 60.96
CA TYR A 33 -8.20 -23.74 60.07
C TYR A 33 -6.80 -23.28 59.63
N LEU A 34 -5.82 -23.36 60.53
CA LEU A 34 -4.45 -22.93 60.26
C LEU A 34 -3.71 -23.89 59.34
N LEU A 35 -3.96 -25.19 59.43
CA LEU A 35 -3.29 -26.18 58.60
C LEU A 35 -3.61 -26.06 57.12
N PRO A 36 -4.88 -25.86 56.67
CA PRO A 36 -5.18 -25.54 55.27
C PRO A 36 -4.58 -24.22 54.77
N LEU A 37 -4.61 -23.17 55.64
CA LEU A 37 -3.98 -21.90 55.32
C LEU A 37 -2.47 -21.99 55.17
N GLY A 38 -1.80 -22.75 56.06
CA GLY A 38 -0.39 -23.04 55.95
C GLY A 38 -0.05 -23.87 54.69
N ALA A 39 -0.88 -24.87 54.39
CA ALA A 39 -0.74 -25.66 53.17
C ALA A 39 -0.90 -24.80 51.91
N LEU A 40 -1.88 -23.90 51.91
CA LEU A 40 -2.08 -22.94 50.80
C LEU A 40 -0.89 -21.99 50.66
N ALA A 41 -0.38 -21.45 51.78
CA ALA A 41 0.80 -20.58 51.77
C ALA A 41 2.06 -21.30 51.23
N VAL A 42 2.26 -22.54 51.63
CA VAL A 42 3.35 -23.39 51.10
C VAL A 42 3.13 -23.66 49.61
N LEU A 43 1.89 -23.96 49.20
CA LEU A 43 1.58 -24.20 47.78
C LEU A 43 1.87 -22.94 46.95
N VAL A 44 1.40 -21.76 47.40
CA VAL A 44 1.66 -20.48 46.73
C VAL A 44 3.17 -20.18 46.66
N ALA A 45 3.90 -20.42 47.76
CA ALA A 45 5.37 -20.23 47.77
C ALA A 45 6.09 -21.21 46.81
N VAL A 46 5.66 -22.45 46.75
CA VAL A 46 6.19 -23.44 45.82
C VAL A 46 5.89 -23.03 44.36
N VAL A 47 4.65 -22.61 44.10
CA VAL A 47 4.27 -22.14 42.76
C VAL A 47 5.09 -20.89 42.36
N GLN A 48 5.26 -19.92 43.25
CA GLN A 48 6.08 -18.74 42.98
C GLN A 48 7.55 -19.09 42.73
N ILE A 49 8.11 -20.01 43.50
CA ILE A 49 9.47 -20.50 43.28
C ILE A 49 9.57 -21.24 41.94
N MET A 50 8.57 -22.05 41.61
CA MET A 50 8.56 -22.78 40.32
C MET A 50 8.41 -21.85 39.13
N VAL A 51 7.44 -20.90 39.18
CA VAL A 51 7.21 -19.93 38.07
C VAL A 51 8.43 -19.02 37.85
N GLY A 52 9.19 -18.71 38.87
CA GLY A 52 10.40 -17.87 38.78
C GLY A 52 11.66 -18.58 38.28
N ARG A 53 11.61 -19.89 38.02
CA ARG A 53 12.81 -20.63 37.55
C ARG A 53 12.97 -20.52 36.03
N PRO A 54 14.22 -20.42 35.52
CA PRO A 54 14.48 -20.46 34.08
C PRO A 54 14.32 -21.91 33.57
N TYR A 55 13.10 -22.20 33.06
CA TYR A 55 12.85 -23.47 32.39
C TYR A 55 13.36 -23.41 30.98
N THR A 56 14.09 -24.44 30.57
CA THR A 56 14.68 -24.60 29.24
C THR A 56 14.48 -26.03 28.77
N LEU A 57 14.73 -26.27 27.49
CA LEU A 57 14.71 -27.62 26.91
C LEU A 57 16.14 -28.11 26.69
N ALA A 58 16.52 -29.16 27.42
CA ALA A 58 17.73 -29.92 27.10
C ALA A 58 17.42 -30.78 25.86
N VAL A 59 18.26 -30.66 24.85
CA VAL A 59 18.09 -31.33 23.54
C VAL A 59 19.15 -32.43 23.41
N GLU A 60 18.71 -33.60 23.01
CA GLU A 60 19.58 -34.71 22.56
C GLU A 60 19.25 -34.97 21.07
N VAL A 61 20.28 -35.07 20.25
CA VAL A 61 20.17 -35.44 18.82
C VAL A 61 20.86 -36.79 18.64
N ASN A 62 20.15 -37.77 18.11
CA ASN A 62 20.65 -39.15 17.88
C ASN A 62 21.28 -39.77 19.14
N GLY A 63 20.76 -39.42 20.34
CA GLY A 63 21.26 -39.91 21.61
C GLY A 63 22.46 -39.14 22.20
N ILE A 64 22.93 -38.08 21.54
CA ILE A 64 24.00 -37.19 22.00
C ILE A 64 23.37 -35.91 22.54
N THR A 65 23.71 -35.50 23.75
CA THR A 65 23.25 -34.21 24.31
C THR A 65 23.98 -33.07 23.62
N VAL A 66 23.22 -32.22 22.90
CA VAL A 66 23.77 -31.09 22.14
C VAL A 66 23.69 -29.76 22.89
N GLY A 67 22.83 -29.63 23.90
CA GLY A 67 22.76 -28.43 24.75
C GLY A 67 21.35 -28.11 25.19
N ASN A 68 21.15 -26.89 25.68
CA ASN A 68 19.86 -26.41 26.12
C ASN A 68 19.39 -25.23 25.22
N VAL A 69 18.10 -25.16 24.92
CA VAL A 69 17.46 -24.04 24.21
C VAL A 69 16.33 -23.44 25.03
N ALA A 70 16.01 -22.17 24.76
CA ALA A 70 14.94 -21.50 25.46
C ALA A 70 13.56 -22.12 25.12
N ASN A 71 13.38 -22.57 23.88
CA ASN A 71 12.15 -23.18 23.36
C ASN A 71 12.45 -24.03 22.12
N GLU A 72 11.45 -24.73 21.59
CA GLU A 72 11.57 -25.56 20.38
C GLU A 72 11.86 -24.76 19.13
N THR A 73 11.41 -23.52 19.03
CA THR A 73 11.60 -22.70 17.80
C THR A 73 13.06 -22.38 17.53
N VAL A 74 13.87 -22.21 18.58
CA VAL A 74 15.33 -22.02 18.44
C VAL A 74 16.00 -23.29 17.90
N PHE A 75 15.57 -24.48 18.35
CA PHE A 75 16.06 -25.72 17.80
C PHE A 75 15.63 -25.94 16.34
N ASP A 76 14.37 -25.65 16.02
CA ASP A 76 13.85 -25.82 14.66
C ASP A 76 14.59 -24.92 13.68
N ALA A 77 14.87 -23.66 14.06
CA ALA A 77 15.67 -22.74 13.25
C ALA A 77 17.11 -23.25 13.07
N ALA A 78 17.75 -23.69 14.17
CA ALA A 78 19.07 -24.28 14.08
C ALA A 78 19.14 -25.55 13.22
N ARG A 79 18.09 -26.38 13.27
CA ARG A 79 17.98 -27.56 12.40
C ARG A 79 17.85 -27.17 10.93
N GLU A 80 17.09 -26.14 10.63
CA GLU A 80 16.93 -25.65 9.26
C GLU A 80 18.24 -25.11 8.70
N ASP A 81 19.01 -24.37 9.51
CA ASP A 81 20.36 -23.91 9.17
C ASP A 81 21.32 -25.11 8.91
N VAL A 82 21.32 -26.13 9.77
CA VAL A 82 22.10 -27.34 9.52
C VAL A 82 21.73 -28.02 8.22
N LEU A 83 20.44 -28.12 7.90
CA LEU A 83 19.97 -28.69 6.62
C LEU A 83 20.42 -27.85 5.43
N GLN A 84 20.46 -26.52 5.53
CA GLN A 84 21.04 -25.67 4.49
C GLN A 84 22.53 -25.94 4.30
N ARG A 85 23.30 -26.09 5.39
CA ARG A 85 24.74 -26.40 5.33
C ARG A 85 25.00 -27.77 4.70
N VAL A 86 24.16 -28.78 5.01
CA VAL A 86 24.20 -30.10 4.39
C VAL A 86 23.91 -30.04 2.89
N ASN A 87 22.86 -29.33 2.51
CA ASN A 87 22.47 -29.19 1.12
C ASN A 87 23.54 -28.44 0.30
N TYR A 88 24.14 -27.40 0.88
CA TYR A 88 25.20 -26.61 0.23
C TYR A 88 26.47 -27.44 0.01
N ALA A 89 26.87 -28.26 0.96
CA ALA A 89 28.04 -29.13 0.82
C ALA A 89 27.93 -30.18 -0.30
N GLY A 90 26.76 -30.26 -0.94
CA GLY A 90 26.55 -31.16 -2.08
C GLY A 90 26.71 -32.62 -1.73
N THR A 91 26.45 -32.98 -0.47
CA THR A 91 26.45 -34.35 0.01
C THR A 91 25.32 -35.15 -0.66
N THR A 92 25.44 -35.33 -1.97
CA THR A 92 24.65 -36.25 -2.78
C THR A 92 25.18 -37.70 -2.64
N GLY A 93 25.79 -38.01 -1.52
CA GLY A 93 26.11 -39.37 -1.14
C GLY A 93 25.09 -39.82 -0.11
N ASP A 94 24.61 -41.02 -0.18
CA ASP A 94 23.64 -41.80 0.60
C ASP A 94 23.57 -41.54 2.15
N THR A 95 24.04 -40.43 2.65
CA THR A 95 23.99 -40.04 4.06
C THR A 95 22.86 -39.03 4.23
N GLU A 96 21.64 -39.52 4.29
CA GLU A 96 20.51 -38.76 4.82
C GLU A 96 20.85 -38.38 6.26
N VAL A 97 21.24 -37.12 6.51
CA VAL A 97 21.51 -36.60 7.84
C VAL A 97 20.18 -36.56 8.58
N THR A 98 19.94 -37.58 9.39
CA THR A 98 18.72 -37.66 10.20
C THR A 98 18.97 -36.91 11.52
N ILE A 99 18.21 -35.87 11.78
CA ILE A 99 18.23 -35.06 12.99
C ILE A 99 16.96 -35.36 13.77
N GLU A 100 17.00 -36.33 14.66
CA GLU A 100 15.86 -36.69 15.52
C GLU A 100 16.09 -36.11 16.93
N PRO A 101 15.35 -35.04 17.31
CA PRO A 101 15.51 -34.45 18.64
C PRO A 101 14.72 -35.21 19.70
N THR A 102 15.30 -35.29 20.90
CA THR A 102 14.59 -35.66 22.12
C THR A 102 14.72 -34.51 23.12
N TYR A 103 13.59 -34.08 23.69
CA TYR A 103 13.56 -32.95 24.61
C TYR A 103 13.36 -33.42 26.06
N ARG A 104 14.09 -32.79 26.98
CA ARG A 104 13.88 -32.92 28.42
C ARG A 104 13.81 -31.54 29.06
N LEU A 105 12.89 -31.37 30.00
CA LEU A 105 12.80 -30.13 30.77
C LEU A 105 14.03 -29.96 31.65
N ALA A 106 14.74 -28.88 31.51
CA ALA A 106 15.89 -28.49 32.33
C ALA A 106 15.61 -27.17 33.08
N ILE A 107 16.36 -26.94 34.16
CA ILE A 107 16.30 -25.67 34.91
C ILE A 107 17.70 -25.09 34.86
N THR A 108 17.98 -24.28 33.87
CA THR A 108 19.26 -23.62 33.68
C THR A 108 19.05 -22.29 32.97
N SER A 109 19.97 -21.35 33.15
CA SER A 109 20.05 -20.12 32.36
C SER A 109 21.08 -20.24 31.23
N ASP A 110 21.78 -21.36 31.15
CA ASP A 110 22.76 -21.64 30.10
C ASP A 110 22.01 -22.21 28.88
N VAL A 111 21.70 -21.37 27.94
CA VAL A 111 20.98 -21.70 26.71
C VAL A 111 21.83 -21.29 25.52
N LEU A 112 21.82 -22.14 24.51
CA LEU A 112 22.44 -21.87 23.22
C LEU A 112 21.49 -21.01 22.35
N ASP A 113 22.08 -20.10 21.61
CA ASP A 113 21.39 -19.43 20.52
C ASP A 113 21.28 -20.34 19.27
N GLU A 114 20.67 -19.86 18.21
CA GLU A 114 20.44 -20.62 16.98
C GLU A 114 21.75 -21.12 16.35
N GLY A 115 22.73 -20.23 16.16
CA GLY A 115 24.01 -20.60 15.54
C GLY A 115 24.85 -21.55 16.41
N GLN A 116 24.84 -21.34 17.71
CA GLN A 116 25.51 -22.25 18.66
C GLN A 116 24.88 -23.65 18.67
N MET A 117 23.53 -23.69 18.61
CA MET A 117 22.81 -24.97 18.55
C MET A 117 23.05 -25.66 17.20
N ALA A 118 23.07 -24.93 16.08
CA ALA A 118 23.41 -25.49 14.77
C ALA A 118 24.82 -26.12 14.78
N ASN A 119 25.81 -25.42 15.33
CA ASN A 119 27.16 -25.95 15.48
C ASN A 119 27.22 -27.21 16.38
N ALA A 120 26.45 -27.24 17.47
CA ALA A 120 26.37 -28.40 18.37
C ALA A 120 25.71 -29.60 17.69
N ILE A 121 24.65 -29.38 16.89
CA ILE A 121 23.99 -30.41 16.07
C ILE A 121 24.99 -30.96 15.06
N LEU A 122 25.69 -30.08 14.34
CA LEU A 122 26.64 -30.47 13.29
C LEU A 122 27.76 -31.33 13.88
N SER A 123 28.30 -30.93 15.03
CA SER A 123 29.33 -31.71 15.77
C SER A 123 28.84 -33.07 16.25
N ALA A 124 27.53 -33.23 16.44
CA ALA A 124 26.95 -34.53 16.86
C ALA A 124 26.67 -35.47 15.67
N VAL A 125 26.60 -34.94 14.44
CA VAL A 125 26.24 -35.70 13.24
C VAL A 125 27.38 -35.93 12.26
N SER A 126 28.50 -35.17 12.35
CA SER A 126 29.65 -35.30 11.46
C SER A 126 30.97 -34.94 12.15
N ASP A 127 32.03 -35.67 11.75
CA ASP A 127 33.42 -35.37 12.14
C ASP A 127 34.17 -34.58 11.05
N GLU A 128 33.59 -34.43 9.85
CA GLU A 128 34.20 -33.74 8.68
C GLU A 128 33.77 -32.27 8.63
N ILE A 129 34.03 -31.55 9.72
CA ILE A 129 33.65 -30.16 9.91
C ILE A 129 34.85 -29.32 10.31
N SER A 130 34.84 -28.04 9.90
CA SER A 130 35.84 -27.05 10.26
C SER A 130 35.20 -25.72 10.59
N GLU A 131 35.90 -24.90 11.39
CA GLU A 131 35.50 -23.50 11.59
C GLU A 131 35.64 -22.70 10.30
N GLY A 132 34.65 -21.96 9.96
CA GLY A 132 34.61 -21.10 8.76
C GLY A 132 33.67 -19.92 8.89
N THR A 133 33.64 -19.16 7.86
CA THR A 133 32.73 -18.02 7.72
C THR A 133 31.83 -18.25 6.51
N ALA A 134 30.55 -18.26 6.75
CA ALA A 134 29.54 -18.36 5.71
C ALA A 134 29.01 -16.98 5.31
N LEU A 135 28.73 -16.86 4.04
CA LEU A 135 28.04 -15.74 3.43
C LEU A 135 26.63 -16.18 3.03
N TYR A 136 25.65 -15.50 3.57
CA TYR A 136 24.25 -15.66 3.18
C TYR A 136 23.82 -14.45 2.35
N LEU A 137 23.12 -14.72 1.26
CA LEU A 137 22.45 -13.72 0.46
C LEU A 137 20.94 -13.98 0.47
N ASP A 138 20.16 -13.03 1.01
CA ASP A 138 18.71 -13.16 1.22
C ASP A 138 18.33 -14.41 2.06
N GLY A 139 19.19 -14.74 3.05
CA GLY A 139 19.00 -15.90 3.92
C GLY A 139 19.43 -17.25 3.30
N GLU A 140 19.93 -17.27 2.07
CA GLU A 140 20.44 -18.48 1.43
C GLU A 140 21.97 -18.57 1.57
N LEU A 141 22.46 -19.72 2.04
CA LEU A 141 23.89 -20.00 2.13
C LEU A 141 24.52 -20.00 0.73
N THR A 142 25.36 -19.02 0.46
CA THR A 142 25.91 -18.76 -0.88
C THR A 142 27.38 -19.17 -0.99
N ALA A 143 28.17 -18.94 0.04
CA ALA A 143 29.59 -19.31 0.08
C ALA A 143 30.05 -19.59 1.50
N VAL A 144 31.06 -20.44 1.65
CA VAL A 144 31.77 -20.69 2.91
C VAL A 144 33.26 -20.53 2.62
N CYS A 145 33.98 -19.77 3.45
CA CYS A 145 35.42 -19.59 3.32
C CYS A 145 36.12 -19.57 4.69
N ALA A 146 37.42 -19.80 4.67
CA ALA A 146 38.26 -19.72 5.88
C ALA A 146 38.61 -18.24 6.22
N GLU A 147 38.71 -17.39 5.22
CA GLU A 147 39.21 -16.02 5.33
C GLU A 147 38.10 -14.99 5.61
N GLY A 148 37.25 -15.22 6.60
CA GLY A 148 36.07 -14.39 6.92
C GLY A 148 36.40 -12.92 7.14
N SER A 149 37.55 -12.60 7.77
CA SER A 149 37.97 -11.20 7.95
C SER A 149 38.29 -10.49 6.63
N GLN A 150 38.83 -11.22 5.65
CA GLN A 150 39.09 -10.67 4.31
C GLN A 150 37.79 -10.46 3.55
N LEU A 151 36.83 -11.40 3.67
CA LEU A 151 35.52 -11.26 3.08
C LEU A 151 34.76 -10.06 3.66
N GLN A 152 34.79 -9.86 4.97
CA GLN A 152 34.16 -8.69 5.61
C GLN A 152 34.81 -7.38 5.16
N LEU A 153 36.14 -7.35 5.05
CA LEU A 153 36.85 -6.16 4.53
C LEU A 153 36.53 -5.88 3.07
N TYR A 154 36.39 -6.92 2.25
CA TYR A 154 35.98 -6.79 0.86
C TYR A 154 34.58 -6.17 0.74
N LEU A 155 33.61 -6.71 1.45
CA LEU A 155 32.22 -6.23 1.42
C LEU A 155 32.11 -4.78 1.93
N SER A 156 32.78 -4.43 3.04
CA SER A 156 32.82 -3.05 3.52
C SER A 156 33.53 -2.11 2.52
N GLY A 157 34.59 -2.57 1.89
CA GLY A 157 35.31 -1.81 0.86
C GLY A 157 34.49 -1.52 -0.39
N LEU A 158 33.44 -2.32 -0.68
CA LEU A 158 32.50 -2.02 -1.76
C LEU A 158 31.53 -0.87 -1.39
N LEU A 159 31.17 -0.73 -0.12
CA LEU A 159 30.24 0.29 0.38
C LEU A 159 30.93 1.62 0.67
N GLU A 160 32.13 1.59 1.25
CA GLU A 160 32.89 2.75 1.74
C GLU A 160 33.00 3.93 0.74
N PRO A 161 33.22 3.73 -0.56
CA PRO A 161 33.33 4.84 -1.52
C PRO A 161 32.04 5.68 -1.65
N TYR A 162 30.91 5.11 -1.27
CA TYR A 162 29.57 5.73 -1.43
C TYR A 162 28.97 6.20 -0.10
N GLU A 163 29.57 5.81 1.02
CA GLU A 163 29.13 6.22 2.34
C GLU A 163 29.26 7.73 2.54
N GLN A 164 28.26 8.36 3.12
CA GLN A 164 28.23 9.77 3.48
C GLN A 164 27.88 9.90 4.97
N PRO A 165 28.86 9.69 5.87
CA PRO A 165 28.60 9.63 7.32
C PRO A 165 28.02 10.94 7.89
N ASP A 166 28.25 12.06 7.22
CA ASP A 166 27.77 13.39 7.63
C ASP A 166 26.34 13.68 7.15
N ASP A 167 25.77 12.87 6.24
CA ASP A 167 24.41 13.03 5.76
C ASP A 167 23.49 11.89 6.27
N PRO A 168 22.66 12.15 7.29
CA PRO A 168 21.76 11.14 7.84
C PRO A 168 20.64 10.70 6.86
N ASN A 169 20.47 11.43 5.75
CA ASN A 169 19.48 11.11 4.73
C ASN A 169 20.01 10.14 3.67
N VAL A 170 21.29 9.78 3.74
CA VAL A 170 21.93 8.85 2.82
C VAL A 170 22.30 7.57 3.56
N SER A 171 21.91 6.43 3.01
CA SER A 171 22.38 5.12 3.45
C SER A 171 22.83 4.31 2.24
N VAL A 172 23.86 3.50 2.45
CA VAL A 172 24.43 2.63 1.42
C VAL A 172 24.23 1.19 1.84
N SER A 173 23.77 0.36 0.95
CA SER A 173 23.53 -1.06 1.18
C SER A 173 23.73 -1.85 -0.10
N PHE A 174 23.67 -3.15 -0.01
CA PHE A 174 23.57 -3.99 -1.20
C PHE A 174 22.13 -4.13 -1.66
N ASN A 175 21.93 -4.52 -2.91
CA ASN A 175 20.64 -4.87 -3.50
C ASN A 175 20.01 -6.12 -2.87
N ARG A 176 20.77 -6.86 -2.07
CA ARG A 176 20.39 -8.08 -1.37
C ARG A 176 20.77 -7.96 0.10
N GLU A 177 20.06 -8.71 0.95
CA GLU A 177 20.45 -8.86 2.34
C GLU A 177 21.71 -9.72 2.41
N VAL A 178 22.78 -9.15 3.00
CA VAL A 178 24.07 -9.80 3.15
C VAL A 178 24.32 -10.07 4.62
N THR A 179 24.40 -11.35 5.00
CA THR A 179 24.71 -11.76 6.36
C THR A 179 25.98 -12.61 6.36
N ILE A 180 26.86 -12.37 7.32
CA ILE A 180 28.10 -13.14 7.53
C ILE A 180 28.03 -13.82 8.88
N GLU A 181 28.21 -15.14 8.90
CA GLU A 181 28.15 -15.92 10.11
C GLU A 181 29.40 -16.80 10.28
N GLN A 182 29.96 -16.77 11.48
CA GLN A 182 31.05 -17.69 11.88
C GLN A 182 30.45 -18.93 12.51
N GLY A 183 30.93 -20.08 12.08
CA GLY A 183 30.43 -21.35 12.60
C GLY A 183 31.20 -22.57 12.12
N LEU A 184 30.60 -23.72 12.34
CA LEU A 184 31.10 -24.99 11.81
C LEU A 184 30.43 -25.31 10.50
N TYR A 185 31.24 -25.70 9.53
CA TYR A 185 30.77 -26.06 8.19
C TYR A 185 31.48 -27.29 7.69
N PHE A 186 30.91 -28.03 6.75
CA PHE A 186 31.56 -29.19 6.16
C PHE A 186 32.84 -28.78 5.43
N THR A 187 33.92 -29.53 5.61
CA THR A 187 35.22 -29.21 4.98
C THR A 187 35.15 -29.11 3.47
N ASP A 188 34.30 -29.91 2.83
CA ASP A 188 34.11 -29.92 1.37
C ASP A 188 33.31 -28.74 0.84
N SER A 189 32.69 -27.95 1.75
CA SER A 189 31.92 -26.76 1.36
C SER A 189 32.75 -25.48 1.22
N PHE A 190 34.04 -25.53 1.64
CA PHE A 190 34.89 -24.34 1.62
C PHE A 190 35.29 -23.96 0.21
N MET A 191 35.14 -22.70 -0.10
CA MET A 191 35.62 -22.06 -1.31
C MET A 191 36.87 -21.22 -1.01
N ASP A 192 37.78 -21.14 -1.98
CA ASP A 192 38.87 -20.17 -1.90
C ASP A 192 38.33 -18.74 -1.93
N TYR A 193 38.93 -17.84 -1.16
CA TYR A 193 38.53 -16.44 -1.11
C TYR A 193 38.39 -15.79 -2.50
N ALA A 194 39.33 -16.10 -3.42
CA ALA A 194 39.28 -15.58 -4.78
C ALA A 194 38.03 -16.01 -5.55
N ASP A 195 37.55 -17.25 -5.33
CA ASP A 195 36.36 -17.78 -5.95
C ASP A 195 35.10 -17.16 -5.34
N VAL A 196 35.08 -16.86 -4.04
CA VAL A 196 34.00 -16.12 -3.40
C VAL A 196 33.90 -14.71 -3.98
N VAL A 197 35.02 -14.00 -4.15
CA VAL A 197 35.04 -12.67 -4.78
C VAL A 197 34.56 -12.72 -6.23
N ALA A 198 35.01 -13.74 -6.99
CA ALA A 198 34.56 -13.95 -8.36
C ALA A 198 33.06 -14.23 -8.45
N LEU A 199 32.51 -15.03 -7.53
CA LEU A 199 31.09 -15.29 -7.42
C LEU A 199 30.30 -13.99 -7.17
N LEU A 200 30.73 -13.18 -6.19
CA LEU A 200 30.05 -11.94 -5.82
C LEU A 200 30.12 -10.87 -6.92
N SER A 201 31.19 -10.87 -7.71
CA SER A 201 31.39 -9.99 -8.86
C SER A 201 30.72 -10.51 -10.13
N GLY A 202 30.14 -11.69 -10.08
CA GLY A 202 29.49 -12.35 -11.21
C GLY A 202 28.08 -11.84 -11.47
N VAL A 203 27.45 -12.47 -12.44
CA VAL A 203 26.09 -12.18 -12.87
C VAL A 203 25.16 -13.27 -12.35
N ARG A 204 24.13 -12.85 -11.59
CA ARG A 204 23.09 -13.75 -11.11
C ARG A 204 22.16 -14.19 -12.25
N GLN A 205 21.79 -13.22 -13.08
CA GLN A 205 20.87 -13.42 -14.20
C GLN A 205 21.42 -12.73 -15.44
N ALA A 206 21.68 -13.51 -16.49
CA ALA A 206 22.14 -12.95 -17.75
C ALA A 206 21.02 -12.27 -18.51
N GLU A 207 21.37 -11.21 -19.24
CA GLU A 207 20.47 -10.55 -20.16
C GLU A 207 19.93 -11.56 -21.20
N ARG A 208 18.62 -11.51 -21.41
CA ARG A 208 17.95 -12.29 -22.45
C ARG A 208 17.27 -11.35 -23.44
N VAL A 209 17.57 -11.57 -24.70
CA VAL A 209 17.00 -10.84 -25.82
C VAL A 209 16.02 -11.75 -26.57
N TYR A 210 14.86 -11.20 -26.91
CA TYR A 210 13.86 -11.83 -27.75
C TYR A 210 13.85 -11.21 -29.14
N THR A 211 14.05 -12.01 -30.17
CA THR A 211 13.95 -11.54 -31.56
C THR A 211 12.49 -11.58 -32.00
N VAL A 212 11.94 -10.41 -32.36
CA VAL A 212 10.55 -10.26 -32.82
C VAL A 212 10.31 -11.09 -34.08
N VAL A 213 9.21 -11.85 -34.09
CA VAL A 213 8.79 -12.63 -35.25
C VAL A 213 7.47 -12.10 -35.82
N ALA A 214 7.17 -12.48 -37.10
CA ALA A 214 5.94 -12.01 -37.73
C ALA A 214 4.70 -12.43 -36.94
N GLY A 215 3.82 -11.48 -36.65
CA GLY A 215 2.60 -11.66 -35.86
C GLY A 215 2.76 -11.38 -34.36
N ASP A 216 3.95 -11.03 -33.89
CA ASP A 216 4.14 -10.58 -32.53
C ASP A 216 3.57 -9.17 -32.29
N SER A 217 3.23 -8.92 -31.04
CA SER A 217 2.92 -7.62 -30.50
C SER A 217 3.62 -7.46 -29.14
N ILE A 218 3.84 -6.23 -28.69
CA ILE A 218 4.50 -5.94 -27.41
C ILE A 218 3.82 -6.72 -26.28
N SER A 219 2.49 -6.73 -26.22
CA SER A 219 1.74 -7.47 -25.19
C SER A 219 1.89 -8.99 -25.29
N LEU A 220 1.99 -9.53 -26.51
CA LEU A 220 2.19 -10.97 -26.72
C LEU A 220 3.61 -11.40 -26.32
N ILE A 221 4.63 -10.60 -26.67
CA ILE A 221 6.03 -10.84 -26.27
C ILE A 221 6.17 -10.77 -24.75
N ALA A 222 5.56 -9.77 -24.11
CA ALA A 222 5.53 -9.65 -22.65
C ALA A 222 4.95 -10.92 -22.01
N THR A 223 3.77 -11.34 -22.45
CA THR A 223 3.11 -12.56 -21.93
C THR A 223 3.95 -13.83 -22.14
N LYS A 224 4.59 -13.99 -23.30
CA LYS A 224 5.47 -15.14 -23.60
C LYS A 224 6.68 -15.23 -22.67
N ASN A 225 7.12 -14.10 -22.12
CA ASN A 225 8.29 -14.01 -21.27
C ASN A 225 7.95 -13.74 -19.78
N ASN A 226 6.68 -13.93 -19.39
CA ASN A 226 6.16 -13.71 -18.03
C ASN A 226 6.35 -12.25 -17.53
N LEU A 227 6.28 -11.29 -18.44
CA LEU A 227 6.32 -9.86 -18.15
C LEU A 227 4.93 -9.25 -18.37
N THR A 228 4.69 -8.13 -17.71
CA THR A 228 3.62 -7.22 -18.11
C THR A 228 4.06 -6.38 -19.31
N THR A 229 3.11 -5.83 -20.05
CA THR A 229 3.41 -4.91 -21.17
C THR A 229 4.19 -3.68 -20.68
N ALA A 230 3.91 -3.20 -19.47
CA ALA A 230 4.59 -2.06 -18.88
C ALA A 230 6.07 -2.37 -18.60
N GLU A 231 6.35 -3.52 -17.98
CA GLU A 231 7.72 -3.97 -17.68
C GLU A 231 8.55 -4.17 -18.96
N LEU A 232 7.97 -4.81 -19.99
CA LEU A 232 8.67 -4.96 -21.28
C LEU A 232 8.95 -3.60 -21.94
N CYS A 233 8.03 -2.65 -21.86
CA CYS A 233 8.22 -1.31 -22.38
C CYS A 233 9.31 -0.56 -21.63
N GLU A 234 9.35 -0.66 -20.31
CA GLU A 234 10.37 -0.05 -19.46
C GLU A 234 11.76 -0.63 -19.71
N LEU A 235 11.88 -1.97 -19.80
CA LEU A 235 13.13 -2.64 -20.12
C LEU A 235 13.77 -2.12 -21.42
N ASN A 236 12.95 -1.75 -22.40
CA ASN A 236 13.40 -1.37 -23.74
C ASN A 236 13.29 0.14 -24.02
N GLY A 237 12.81 0.94 -23.08
CA GLY A 237 12.61 2.39 -23.29
C GLY A 237 11.59 2.71 -24.38
N ILE A 238 10.57 1.85 -24.58
CA ILE A 238 9.52 1.99 -25.59
C ILE A 238 8.15 2.21 -24.94
N THR A 239 7.14 2.51 -25.77
CA THR A 239 5.75 2.64 -25.34
C THR A 239 4.90 1.49 -25.88
N PRO A 240 3.73 1.19 -25.30
CA PRO A 240 2.84 0.13 -25.80
C PRO A 240 2.39 0.31 -27.25
N ASP A 241 2.43 1.54 -27.76
CA ASP A 241 2.06 1.90 -29.12
C ASP A 241 3.27 1.95 -30.09
N THR A 242 4.48 1.62 -29.60
CA THR A 242 5.69 1.59 -30.45
C THR A 242 5.55 0.48 -31.49
N ALA A 243 5.82 0.82 -32.76
CA ALA A 243 5.82 -0.18 -33.83
C ALA A 243 7.05 -1.07 -33.69
N ILE A 244 6.85 -2.38 -33.71
CA ILE A 244 7.90 -3.39 -33.72
C ILE A 244 7.83 -4.20 -35.03
N PHE A 245 8.98 -4.61 -35.53
CA PHE A 245 9.12 -5.32 -36.81
C PHE A 245 9.82 -6.67 -36.64
N PRO A 246 9.51 -7.67 -37.45
CA PRO A 246 10.25 -8.92 -37.43
C PRO A 246 11.75 -8.70 -37.62
N GLY A 247 12.55 -9.22 -36.70
CA GLY A 247 14.00 -9.04 -36.62
C GLY A 247 14.44 -8.02 -35.61
N ASP A 248 13.53 -7.22 -35.04
CA ASP A 248 13.87 -6.35 -33.91
C ASP A 248 14.24 -7.20 -32.68
N GLU A 249 15.14 -6.69 -31.88
CA GLU A 249 15.57 -7.34 -30.65
C GLU A 249 15.02 -6.56 -29.45
N LEU A 250 14.32 -7.27 -28.57
CA LEU A 250 13.78 -6.71 -27.33
C LEU A 250 14.38 -7.43 -26.12
N ILE A 251 14.91 -6.67 -25.17
CA ILE A 251 15.37 -7.20 -23.88
C ILE A 251 14.15 -7.69 -23.11
N VAL A 252 14.16 -8.96 -22.77
CA VAL A 252 13.08 -9.61 -21.98
C VAL A 252 13.54 -9.98 -20.56
N THR A 253 14.82 -9.83 -20.29
CA THR A 253 15.41 -9.98 -18.96
C THR A 253 16.66 -9.13 -18.92
N ARG A 254 16.77 -8.22 -17.94
CA ARG A 254 17.99 -7.42 -17.73
C ARG A 254 19.05 -8.27 -17.02
N GLU A 255 20.31 -7.98 -17.30
CA GLU A 255 21.41 -8.54 -16.52
C GLU A 255 21.32 -8.05 -15.06
N GLU A 256 21.41 -8.97 -14.12
CA GLU A 256 21.45 -8.68 -12.69
C GLU A 256 22.79 -9.17 -12.13
N ALA A 257 23.55 -8.26 -11.53
CA ALA A 257 24.75 -8.62 -10.78
C ALA A 257 24.37 -9.50 -9.57
N MET A 258 25.28 -10.39 -9.16
CA MET A 258 25.10 -11.20 -7.97
C MET A 258 24.97 -10.31 -6.73
N LEU A 259 25.78 -9.27 -6.66
CA LEU A 259 25.77 -8.27 -5.58
C LEU A 259 26.04 -6.89 -6.17
N GLU A 260 25.18 -5.91 -5.88
CA GLU A 260 25.26 -4.55 -6.36
C GLU A 260 25.06 -3.55 -5.21
N VAL A 261 25.85 -2.48 -5.21
CA VAL A 261 25.72 -1.42 -4.21
C VAL A 261 24.58 -0.49 -4.60
N GLN A 262 23.71 -0.20 -3.66
CA GLN A 262 22.59 0.74 -3.79
C GLN A 262 22.73 1.89 -2.81
N ILE A 263 22.42 3.10 -3.30
CA ILE A 263 22.45 4.33 -2.52
C ILE A 263 21.00 4.77 -2.30
N THR A 264 20.58 4.73 -1.05
CA THR A 264 19.24 5.16 -0.65
C THR A 264 19.31 6.59 -0.11
N ARG A 265 18.50 7.48 -0.68
CA ARG A 265 18.40 8.89 -0.25
C ARG A 265 16.98 9.24 0.17
N THR A 266 16.85 9.79 1.37
CA THR A 266 15.61 10.41 1.80
C THR A 266 15.59 11.86 1.34
N VAL A 267 14.60 12.21 0.52
CA VAL A 267 14.43 13.56 -0.04
C VAL A 267 13.10 14.14 0.38
N THR A 268 13.08 15.44 0.61
CA THR A 268 11.85 16.17 0.96
C THR A 268 11.70 17.35 0.02
N TRP A 269 10.50 17.50 -0.56
CA TRP A 269 10.16 18.65 -1.40
C TRP A 269 8.73 19.10 -1.14
N THR A 270 8.38 20.26 -1.67
CA THR A 270 7.03 20.80 -1.60
C THR A 270 6.39 20.77 -2.98
N GLU A 271 5.08 20.48 -3.00
CA GLU A 271 4.26 20.47 -4.21
C GLU A 271 3.02 21.33 -4.00
N GLU A 272 2.61 22.05 -5.04
CA GLU A 272 1.39 22.84 -4.99
C GLU A 272 0.16 21.95 -5.17
N ILE A 273 -0.86 22.21 -4.35
CA ILE A 273 -2.19 21.62 -4.49
C ILE A 273 -3.08 22.65 -5.18
N PRO A 274 -3.52 22.42 -6.42
CA PRO A 274 -4.34 23.38 -7.12
C PRO A 274 -5.68 23.59 -6.39
N PHE A 275 -6.14 24.84 -6.35
CA PHE A 275 -7.46 25.19 -5.82
C PHE A 275 -8.58 24.79 -6.80
N SER A 276 -9.77 24.56 -6.27
CA SER A 276 -10.99 24.36 -7.05
C SER A 276 -11.76 25.68 -7.22
N THR A 277 -12.64 25.76 -8.23
CA THR A 277 -13.53 26.89 -8.41
C THR A 277 -14.95 26.50 -8.03
N LYS A 278 -15.51 27.14 -7.02
CA LYS A 278 -16.93 27.05 -6.63
C LYS A 278 -17.72 28.13 -7.33
N GLN A 279 -18.81 27.73 -7.98
CA GLN A 279 -19.70 28.65 -8.67
C GLN A 279 -21.05 28.73 -7.95
N THR A 280 -21.49 29.93 -7.64
CA THR A 280 -22.82 30.23 -7.14
C THR A 280 -23.59 31.12 -8.12
N GLN A 281 -24.91 31.10 -8.05
CA GLN A 281 -25.76 31.92 -8.87
C GLN A 281 -26.38 33.04 -8.05
N SER A 282 -26.54 34.26 -8.65
CA SER A 282 -27.23 35.35 -7.99
C SER A 282 -28.07 36.15 -9.00
N SER A 283 -29.32 36.46 -8.63
CA SER A 283 -30.20 37.35 -9.36
C SER A 283 -29.87 38.82 -9.17
N ASP A 284 -28.88 39.18 -8.36
CA ASP A 284 -28.46 40.56 -8.17
C ASP A 284 -27.59 41.06 -9.33
N TYR A 285 -26.95 40.15 -10.05
CA TYR A 285 -26.07 40.45 -11.17
C TYR A 285 -26.71 40.09 -12.52
N ALA A 286 -26.38 40.86 -13.54
CA ALA A 286 -26.88 40.65 -14.89
C ALA A 286 -26.55 39.25 -15.40
N PHE A 287 -27.46 38.65 -16.20
CA PHE A 287 -27.28 37.32 -16.77
C PHE A 287 -25.97 37.21 -17.57
N GLY A 288 -25.24 36.14 -17.34
CA GLY A 288 -23.96 35.83 -18.00
C GLY A 288 -22.77 36.64 -17.48
N THR A 289 -22.95 37.51 -16.50
CA THR A 289 -21.83 38.18 -15.84
C THR A 289 -21.21 37.26 -14.77
N THR A 290 -19.89 37.23 -14.70
CA THR A 290 -19.17 36.51 -13.67
C THR A 290 -18.46 37.50 -12.78
N ARG A 291 -18.59 37.35 -11.47
CA ARG A 291 -17.88 38.15 -10.48
C ARG A 291 -17.13 37.20 -9.52
N THR A 292 -15.85 37.43 -9.38
CA THR A 292 -15.07 36.75 -8.35
C THR A 292 -15.38 37.35 -6.98
N VAL A 293 -15.80 36.52 -6.05
CA VAL A 293 -16.06 36.88 -4.63
C VAL A 293 -14.83 36.64 -3.80
N GLN A 294 -14.16 35.52 -4.07
CA GLN A 294 -12.93 35.12 -3.43
C GLN A 294 -11.97 34.58 -4.48
N GLU A 295 -10.74 35.06 -4.45
CA GLU A 295 -9.69 34.49 -5.30
C GLU A 295 -9.22 33.16 -4.69
N GLY A 296 -8.88 32.22 -5.55
CA GLY A 296 -8.31 30.93 -5.14
C GLY A 296 -6.83 31.08 -4.81
N GLU A 297 -6.38 30.32 -3.84
CA GLU A 297 -4.96 30.16 -3.55
C GLU A 297 -4.59 28.68 -3.57
N ASN A 298 -3.47 28.35 -4.21
CA ASN A 298 -2.96 26.99 -4.17
C ASN A 298 -2.54 26.60 -2.75
N GLY A 299 -2.87 25.41 -2.36
CA GLY A 299 -2.31 24.77 -1.18
C GLY A 299 -0.88 24.31 -1.42
N VAL A 300 -0.24 23.84 -0.37
CA VAL A 300 1.10 23.26 -0.42
C VAL A 300 1.09 21.97 0.38
N ARG A 301 1.64 20.93 -0.18
CA ARG A 301 1.97 19.69 0.53
C ARG A 301 3.46 19.46 0.54
N THR A 302 3.96 18.93 1.65
CA THR A 302 5.34 18.46 1.78
C THR A 302 5.35 16.96 1.59
N ILE A 303 6.18 16.49 0.69
CA ILE A 303 6.34 15.08 0.38
C ILE A 303 7.75 14.67 0.82
N THR A 304 7.85 13.60 1.60
CA THR A 304 9.11 12.94 1.91
C THR A 304 9.11 11.58 1.23
N ALA A 305 10.13 11.31 0.46
CA ALA A 305 10.29 10.04 -0.24
C ALA A 305 11.69 9.47 -0.04
N GLN A 306 11.77 8.17 -0.16
CA GLN A 306 13.00 7.41 -0.20
C GLN A 306 13.25 6.99 -1.64
N ASN A 307 14.38 7.43 -2.18
CA ASN A 307 14.82 7.11 -3.54
C ASN A 307 16.02 6.17 -3.47
N VAL A 308 15.99 5.10 -4.24
CA VAL A 308 17.08 4.14 -4.36
C VAL A 308 17.77 4.35 -5.71
N TYR A 309 19.09 4.44 -5.69
CA TYR A 309 19.93 4.67 -6.86
C TYR A 309 21.00 3.60 -6.99
N THR A 310 21.41 3.32 -8.20
CA THR A 310 22.64 2.60 -8.51
C THR A 310 23.86 3.51 -8.26
N THR A 311 25.04 2.94 -8.30
CA THR A 311 26.32 3.69 -8.11
C THR A 311 26.61 4.69 -9.24
N ASP A 312 26.03 4.50 -10.43
CA ASP A 312 26.13 5.45 -11.56
C ASP A 312 25.09 6.58 -11.49
N GLY A 313 24.21 6.57 -10.48
CA GLY A 313 23.20 7.59 -10.25
C GLY A 313 21.85 7.32 -10.91
N THR A 314 21.65 6.16 -11.54
CA THR A 314 20.35 5.77 -12.08
C THR A 314 19.38 5.49 -10.94
N MET A 315 18.19 6.10 -10.98
CA MET A 315 17.14 5.88 -9.98
C MET A 315 16.43 4.55 -10.25
N LEU A 316 16.49 3.64 -9.29
CA LEU A 316 15.85 2.32 -9.35
C LEU A 316 14.40 2.37 -8.85
N SER A 317 14.16 3.08 -7.76
CA SER A 317 12.83 3.16 -7.17
C SER A 317 12.64 4.43 -6.35
N GLN A 318 11.36 4.81 -6.18
CA GLN A 318 10.93 5.87 -5.29
C GLN A 318 9.77 5.40 -4.45
N THR A 319 9.89 5.50 -3.13
CA THR A 319 8.84 5.18 -2.17
C THR A 319 8.46 6.42 -1.39
N ILE A 320 7.19 6.83 -1.45
CA ILE A 320 6.69 7.95 -0.67
C ILE A 320 6.51 7.50 0.79
N LEU A 321 7.26 8.11 1.70
CA LEU A 321 7.20 7.84 3.14
C LEU A 321 6.10 8.64 3.81
N SER A 322 5.93 9.92 3.40
CA SER A 322 4.87 10.79 3.92
C SER A 322 4.45 11.84 2.91
N SER A 323 3.19 12.28 3.02
CA SER A 323 2.65 13.40 2.26
C SER A 323 1.75 14.21 3.19
N GLU A 324 2.23 15.36 3.64
CA GLU A 324 1.54 16.22 4.62
C GLU A 324 1.12 17.53 3.98
N VAL A 325 -0.16 17.89 4.11
CA VAL A 325 -0.67 19.18 3.65
C VAL A 325 -0.27 20.26 4.67
N THR A 326 0.71 21.07 4.31
CA THR A 326 1.22 22.18 5.17
C THR A 326 0.41 23.46 5.00
N LYS A 327 -0.21 23.66 3.82
CA LYS A 327 -1.17 24.72 3.54
C LYS A 327 -2.34 24.14 2.73
N ALA A 328 -3.55 24.21 3.28
CA ALA A 328 -4.74 23.80 2.53
C ALA A 328 -5.02 24.79 1.39
N PRO A 329 -5.49 24.32 0.20
CA PRO A 329 -5.90 25.20 -0.87
C PRO A 329 -7.14 26.00 -0.46
N VAL A 330 -7.23 27.23 -0.90
CA VAL A 330 -8.41 28.08 -0.74
C VAL A 330 -9.15 28.11 -2.08
N ASP A 331 -10.38 27.62 -2.10
CA ASP A 331 -11.16 27.56 -3.33
C ASP A 331 -11.48 28.98 -3.83
N ARG A 332 -11.44 29.15 -5.16
CA ARG A 332 -11.94 30.33 -5.82
C ARG A 332 -13.47 30.30 -5.81
N GLU A 333 -14.10 31.38 -5.34
CA GLU A 333 -15.54 31.52 -5.38
C GLU A 333 -15.95 32.56 -6.41
N ILE A 334 -16.80 32.14 -7.35
CA ILE A 334 -17.36 33.02 -8.37
C ILE A 334 -18.89 33.02 -8.30
N VAL A 335 -19.47 34.18 -8.51
CA VAL A 335 -20.91 34.36 -8.65
C VAL A 335 -21.25 34.63 -10.12
N VAL A 336 -22.16 33.84 -10.64
CA VAL A 336 -22.70 34.06 -12.00
C VAL A 336 -24.06 34.73 -11.92
N GLY A 337 -24.19 35.84 -12.61
CA GLY A 337 -25.43 36.62 -12.68
C GLY A 337 -26.52 35.87 -13.43
N THR A 338 -27.71 35.88 -12.87
CA THR A 338 -28.92 35.32 -13.48
C THR A 338 -30.03 36.39 -13.73
N LYS A 339 -29.77 37.65 -13.37
CA LYS A 339 -30.72 38.74 -13.55
C LYS A 339 -30.86 39.08 -15.02
N LEU A 340 -32.03 38.82 -15.59
CA LEU A 340 -32.37 39.20 -16.95
C LEU A 340 -32.54 40.72 -17.05
N PRO A 341 -32.26 41.32 -18.24
CA PRO A 341 -32.55 42.74 -18.51
C PRO A 341 -34.02 43.07 -18.17
N SER A 342 -34.25 44.23 -17.57
CA SER A 342 -35.60 44.74 -17.30
C SER A 342 -36.36 44.89 -18.61
N GLY A 343 -37.42 44.11 -18.81
CA GLY A 343 -38.19 44.01 -20.04
C GLY A 343 -38.20 42.62 -20.67
N SER A 344 -37.29 41.72 -20.25
CA SER A 344 -37.36 40.31 -20.61
C SER A 344 -38.33 39.60 -19.67
N VAL A 345 -39.63 39.92 -19.79
CA VAL A 345 -40.66 39.10 -19.14
C VAL A 345 -40.61 37.75 -19.82
N ALA A 346 -40.36 36.71 -19.09
CA ALA A 346 -40.56 35.35 -19.59
C ALA A 346 -42.03 35.21 -20.00
N GLN A 347 -42.37 35.56 -21.23
CA GLN A 347 -43.66 35.18 -21.78
C GLN A 347 -43.58 33.69 -22.06
N VAL A 348 -44.12 32.93 -21.13
CA VAL A 348 -44.40 31.52 -21.36
C VAL A 348 -45.19 31.44 -22.65
N GLY A 349 -44.61 30.83 -23.70
CA GLY A 349 -45.33 30.43 -24.87
C GLY A 349 -45.24 31.31 -26.14
N ASN A 350 -44.41 32.35 -26.21
CA ASN A 350 -44.28 33.11 -27.47
C ASN A 350 -42.97 32.79 -28.26
N GLY A 351 -42.24 31.75 -27.91
CA GLY A 351 -41.02 31.33 -28.64
C GLY A 351 -39.80 32.22 -28.45
N THR A 352 -39.75 33.01 -27.38
CA THR A 352 -38.56 33.82 -27.05
C THR A 352 -37.57 32.97 -26.26
N PHE A 353 -36.45 32.62 -26.89
CA PHE A 353 -35.41 31.76 -26.29
C PHE A 353 -34.10 32.54 -26.14
N ILE A 354 -33.35 32.22 -25.09
CA ILE A 354 -31.94 32.62 -24.94
C ILE A 354 -31.02 31.49 -25.35
N TRP A 355 -29.78 31.82 -25.77
CA TRP A 355 -28.79 30.83 -26.16
C TRP A 355 -28.37 30.01 -24.93
N PRO A 356 -28.41 28.66 -25.00
CA PRO A 356 -28.28 27.83 -23.80
C PRO A 356 -26.84 27.70 -23.27
N VAL A 357 -25.82 27.93 -24.12
CA VAL A 357 -24.40 27.82 -23.76
C VAL A 357 -23.68 29.11 -24.15
N PRO A 358 -23.74 30.17 -23.32
CA PRO A 358 -23.13 31.46 -23.67
C PRO A 358 -21.64 31.42 -23.90
N GLN A 359 -20.93 30.49 -23.20
CA GLN A 359 -19.49 30.32 -23.27
C GLN A 359 -19.06 29.22 -24.27
N TYR A 360 -19.78 29.09 -25.37
CA TYR A 360 -19.44 28.10 -26.39
C TYR A 360 -18.24 28.53 -27.23
N THR A 361 -17.56 27.56 -27.85
CA THR A 361 -16.42 27.81 -28.73
C THR A 361 -16.88 28.00 -30.18
N TYR A 362 -17.68 27.07 -30.68
CA TYR A 362 -18.27 27.10 -32.04
C TYR A 362 -19.46 26.14 -32.12
N CYS A 363 -20.21 26.18 -33.21
CA CYS A 363 -21.24 25.19 -33.50
C CYS A 363 -20.75 24.27 -34.62
N SER A 364 -20.60 22.98 -34.29
CA SER A 364 -20.08 22.00 -35.25
C SER A 364 -21.12 21.54 -36.26
N ARG A 365 -22.40 21.58 -35.90
CA ARG A 365 -23.47 21.12 -36.73
C ARG A 365 -24.76 21.89 -36.47
N TRP A 366 -25.37 22.37 -37.52
CA TRP A 366 -26.65 23.09 -37.47
C TRP A 366 -27.81 22.17 -37.86
N TYR A 367 -29.03 22.63 -37.56
CA TYR A 367 -30.25 21.94 -37.95
C TYR A 367 -30.31 21.71 -39.47
N SER A 368 -30.68 20.48 -39.87
CA SER A 368 -30.83 20.04 -41.27
C SER A 368 -31.77 18.85 -41.36
N SER A 369 -32.02 18.32 -42.56
CA SER A 369 -32.84 17.13 -42.77
C SER A 369 -32.29 15.89 -42.00
N GLY A 370 -30.97 15.82 -41.81
CA GLY A 370 -30.29 14.73 -41.10
C GLY A 370 -29.88 15.06 -39.66
N HIS A 371 -30.21 16.27 -39.14
CA HIS A 371 -29.82 16.70 -37.78
C HIS A 371 -30.90 17.59 -37.17
N LYS A 372 -31.47 17.17 -36.06
CA LYS A 372 -32.71 17.76 -35.51
C LYS A 372 -32.48 18.94 -34.57
N GLY A 373 -31.25 19.38 -34.37
CA GLY A 373 -30.89 20.46 -33.47
C GLY A 373 -29.63 21.20 -33.91
N VAL A 374 -28.93 21.78 -32.96
CA VAL A 374 -27.60 22.39 -33.14
C VAL A 374 -26.64 21.78 -32.13
N ASP A 375 -25.44 21.43 -32.58
CA ASP A 375 -24.36 20.91 -31.73
C ASP A 375 -23.46 22.08 -31.32
N ILE A 376 -23.58 22.50 -30.08
CA ILE A 376 -22.90 23.64 -29.47
C ILE A 376 -21.65 23.15 -28.75
N CYS A 377 -20.49 23.32 -29.35
CA CYS A 377 -19.22 22.85 -28.81
C CYS A 377 -18.68 23.82 -27.77
N ALA A 378 -18.30 23.24 -26.63
CA ALA A 378 -17.63 23.92 -25.51
C ALA A 378 -16.83 22.90 -24.67
N PRO A 379 -15.85 23.33 -23.88
CA PRO A 379 -15.14 22.44 -22.96
C PRO A 379 -16.09 21.67 -22.04
N ALA A 380 -15.71 20.47 -21.66
CA ALA A 380 -16.47 19.70 -20.64
C ALA A 380 -16.59 20.53 -19.36
N GLY A 381 -17.78 20.49 -18.74
CA GLY A 381 -18.06 21.28 -17.54
C GLY A 381 -18.51 22.71 -17.81
N THR A 382 -18.61 23.19 -19.09
CA THR A 382 -19.20 24.49 -19.41
C THR A 382 -20.68 24.49 -19.03
N PRO A 383 -21.18 25.53 -18.32
CA PRO A 383 -22.58 25.63 -17.91
C PRO A 383 -23.57 25.64 -19.05
N ILE A 384 -24.69 24.94 -18.90
CA ILE A 384 -25.86 24.93 -19.77
C ILE A 384 -27.03 25.56 -19.03
N TYR A 385 -27.71 26.51 -19.67
CA TYR A 385 -28.80 27.26 -19.09
C TYR A 385 -30.13 26.98 -19.80
N ALA A 386 -31.23 27.05 -19.09
CA ALA A 386 -32.58 26.92 -19.66
C ALA A 386 -32.85 28.04 -20.66
N SER A 387 -33.14 27.70 -21.89
CA SER A 387 -33.42 28.68 -22.99
C SER A 387 -34.69 29.47 -22.77
N ALA A 388 -35.66 28.96 -22.03
CA ALA A 388 -36.87 29.63 -21.58
C ALA A 388 -37.38 29.05 -20.27
N SER A 389 -38.23 29.78 -19.55
CA SER A 389 -38.92 29.26 -18.35
C SER A 389 -39.86 28.11 -18.71
N GLY A 390 -40.02 27.16 -17.80
CA GLY A 390 -40.87 26.00 -18.03
C GLY A 390 -40.77 24.95 -16.93
N VAL A 391 -41.25 23.76 -17.23
CA VAL A 391 -41.15 22.59 -16.32
C VAL A 391 -40.33 21.52 -17.01
N VAL A 392 -39.39 20.96 -16.26
CA VAL A 392 -38.60 19.84 -16.72
C VAL A 392 -39.48 18.59 -16.80
N THR A 393 -39.75 18.12 -18.00
CA THR A 393 -40.60 16.92 -18.22
C THR A 393 -39.80 15.65 -18.19
N ARG A 394 -38.50 15.73 -18.49
CA ARG A 394 -37.54 14.59 -18.40
C ARG A 394 -36.16 15.09 -18.01
N ALA A 395 -35.49 14.38 -17.14
CA ALA A 395 -34.07 14.55 -16.80
C ALA A 395 -33.46 13.20 -16.44
N GLY A 396 -32.32 12.85 -17.04
CA GLY A 396 -31.61 11.61 -16.75
C GLY A 396 -30.85 11.07 -17.97
N TYR A 397 -30.28 9.88 -17.78
CA TYR A 397 -29.50 9.19 -18.80
C TYR A 397 -30.42 8.43 -19.78
N GLU A 398 -30.34 8.75 -21.06
CA GLU A 398 -31.02 8.03 -22.13
C GLU A 398 -30.06 7.05 -22.82
N ARG A 399 -30.31 5.76 -22.63
CA ARG A 399 -29.65 4.70 -23.41
C ARG A 399 -30.27 4.67 -24.80
N GLY A 400 -29.52 5.02 -25.86
CA GLY A 400 -30.01 5.04 -27.19
C GLY A 400 -30.52 3.68 -27.69
N GLY A 401 -31.73 3.65 -28.26
CA GLY A 401 -32.14 2.73 -29.32
C GLY A 401 -31.66 3.22 -30.68
N ALA A 402 -32.00 2.53 -31.77
CA ALA A 402 -31.59 2.89 -33.11
C ALA A 402 -31.91 4.39 -33.45
N GLY A 403 -30.93 5.28 -33.29
CA GLY A 403 -31.01 6.68 -33.72
C GLY A 403 -30.99 7.76 -32.65
N THR A 404 -31.18 7.41 -31.38
CA THR A 404 -31.20 8.37 -30.29
C THR A 404 -30.19 7.99 -29.23
N GLY A 405 -29.18 8.59 -28.93
CA GLY A 405 -28.19 8.31 -27.90
C GLY A 405 -27.85 9.58 -27.16
N TYR A 406 -28.88 10.27 -26.62
CA TYR A 406 -28.72 11.59 -26.02
C TYR A 406 -27.87 11.60 -24.73
N GLY A 407 -27.59 10.43 -24.15
CA GLY A 407 -26.83 10.34 -22.89
C GLY A 407 -27.55 11.07 -21.75
N ASN A 408 -26.82 11.78 -20.90
CA ASN A 408 -27.42 12.64 -19.89
C ASN A 408 -28.14 13.79 -20.61
N SER A 409 -29.45 13.83 -20.48
CA SER A 409 -30.29 14.77 -21.22
C SER A 409 -31.50 15.23 -20.42
N LEU A 410 -32.01 16.38 -20.74
CA LEU A 410 -33.24 16.90 -20.15
C LEU A 410 -34.13 17.55 -21.21
N ILE A 411 -35.44 17.56 -20.96
CA ILE A 411 -36.45 18.28 -21.77
C ILE A 411 -37.19 19.25 -20.86
N ILE A 412 -37.35 20.49 -21.33
CA ILE A 412 -38.15 21.50 -20.66
C ILE A 412 -39.37 21.77 -21.54
N ASP A 413 -40.58 21.66 -20.97
CA ASP A 413 -41.81 22.12 -21.56
C ASP A 413 -42.02 23.60 -21.17
N HIS A 414 -42.11 24.46 -22.16
CA HIS A 414 -42.27 25.92 -21.99
C HIS A 414 -43.71 26.38 -22.05
N GLY A 415 -44.67 25.48 -22.25
CA GLY A 415 -46.07 25.80 -22.53
C GLY A 415 -46.31 26.17 -23.97
N ASN A 416 -47.61 26.35 -24.37
CA ASN A 416 -48.05 26.69 -25.74
C ASN A 416 -47.43 25.81 -26.84
N GLY A 417 -47.12 24.52 -26.51
CA GLY A 417 -46.57 23.53 -27.41
C GLY A 417 -45.05 23.62 -27.64
N TYR A 418 -44.35 24.60 -27.04
CA TYR A 418 -42.90 24.68 -27.14
C TYR A 418 -42.19 23.79 -26.11
N SER A 419 -41.14 23.13 -26.56
CA SER A 419 -40.19 22.42 -25.66
C SER A 419 -38.76 22.52 -26.21
N THR A 420 -37.81 22.43 -25.30
CA THR A 420 -36.36 22.36 -25.62
C THR A 420 -35.75 21.12 -25.06
N LEU A 421 -34.77 20.55 -25.78
CA LEU A 421 -33.97 19.42 -25.36
C LEU A 421 -32.51 19.83 -25.28
N TYR A 422 -31.83 19.36 -24.23
CA TYR A 422 -30.40 19.54 -23.99
C TYR A 422 -29.79 18.17 -23.75
N SER A 423 -28.75 17.78 -24.48
CA SER A 423 -28.21 16.45 -24.41
C SER A 423 -26.69 16.40 -24.42
N HIS A 424 -26.16 15.18 -24.25
CA HIS A 424 -24.74 14.87 -24.08
C HIS A 424 -24.12 15.54 -22.84
N CYS A 425 -24.95 15.93 -21.86
CA CYS A 425 -24.50 16.61 -20.66
C CYS A 425 -23.53 15.73 -19.82
N LEU A 426 -22.52 16.36 -19.22
CA LEU A 426 -21.66 15.74 -18.23
C LEU A 426 -22.49 15.37 -16.98
N SER A 427 -23.27 16.34 -16.49
CA SER A 427 -24.18 16.18 -15.38
C SER A 427 -25.37 17.12 -15.49
N LEU A 428 -26.48 16.79 -14.80
CA LEU A 428 -27.69 17.59 -14.72
C LEU A 428 -27.83 18.17 -13.31
N THR A 429 -28.29 19.40 -13.20
CA THR A 429 -28.52 20.11 -11.93
C THR A 429 -30.00 20.21 -11.56
N VAL A 430 -30.88 19.67 -12.42
CA VAL A 430 -32.35 19.71 -12.27
C VAL A 430 -32.94 18.32 -12.44
N SER A 431 -34.14 18.10 -11.88
CA SER A 431 -34.89 16.85 -11.94
C SER A 431 -36.20 16.98 -12.67
N ALA A 432 -36.76 15.89 -13.18
CA ALA A 432 -38.09 15.86 -13.75
C ALA A 432 -39.15 16.36 -12.76
N GLY A 433 -40.09 17.17 -13.23
CA GLY A 433 -41.09 17.86 -12.43
C GLY A 433 -40.66 19.21 -11.87
N GLN A 434 -39.39 19.56 -11.94
CA GLN A 434 -38.86 20.84 -11.44
C GLN A 434 -39.25 21.99 -12.37
N ALA A 435 -39.77 23.07 -11.81
CA ALA A 435 -39.94 24.33 -12.52
C ALA A 435 -38.59 25.05 -12.66
N VAL A 436 -38.29 25.59 -13.84
CA VAL A 436 -37.05 26.32 -14.12
C VAL A 436 -37.38 27.67 -14.75
N SER A 437 -36.58 28.66 -14.39
CA SER A 437 -36.65 29.99 -15.01
C SER A 437 -35.72 30.06 -16.23
N GLN A 438 -36.03 30.90 -17.21
CA GLN A 438 -35.11 31.22 -18.30
C GLN A 438 -33.75 31.67 -17.70
N GLY A 439 -32.66 31.15 -18.22
CA GLY A 439 -31.31 31.44 -17.71
C GLY A 439 -30.92 30.68 -16.46
N GLN A 440 -31.77 29.80 -15.93
CA GLN A 440 -31.39 28.92 -14.82
C GLN A 440 -30.38 27.89 -15.28
N LEU A 441 -29.35 27.61 -14.46
CA LEU A 441 -28.41 26.50 -14.68
C LEU A 441 -29.15 25.16 -14.62
N ILE A 442 -29.01 24.35 -15.67
CA ILE A 442 -29.71 23.06 -15.80
C ILE A 442 -28.77 21.88 -15.99
N GLY A 443 -27.49 22.14 -16.26
CA GLY A 443 -26.47 21.09 -16.43
C GLY A 443 -25.15 21.64 -16.95
N TYR A 444 -24.26 20.75 -17.32
CA TYR A 444 -22.93 21.06 -17.83
C TYR A 444 -22.64 20.29 -19.10
N VAL A 445 -21.93 20.94 -20.04
CA VAL A 445 -21.50 20.34 -21.32
C VAL A 445 -20.64 19.12 -21.07
N GLY A 446 -20.87 18.05 -21.82
CA GLY A 446 -20.12 16.80 -21.77
C GLY A 446 -20.09 16.10 -23.12
N SER A 447 -19.86 14.78 -23.07
CA SER A 447 -19.83 13.89 -24.25
C SER A 447 -20.49 12.54 -23.94
N THR A 448 -21.55 12.54 -23.13
CA THR A 448 -22.24 11.30 -22.74
C THR A 448 -23.18 10.81 -23.85
N GLY A 449 -23.45 9.50 -23.86
CA GLY A 449 -24.25 8.87 -24.89
C GLY A 449 -23.50 8.72 -26.23
N ARG A 450 -24.23 8.92 -27.37
CA ARG A 450 -23.63 8.85 -28.71
C ARG A 450 -23.07 10.20 -29.11
N SER A 451 -21.89 10.52 -28.70
CA SER A 451 -21.19 11.77 -28.96
C SER A 451 -19.74 11.50 -29.37
N THR A 452 -19.17 12.31 -30.23
CA THR A 452 -17.79 12.24 -30.72
C THR A 452 -16.88 13.29 -30.08
N GLY A 453 -17.43 14.16 -29.21
CA GLY A 453 -16.65 15.20 -28.52
C GLY A 453 -17.56 16.05 -27.64
N ASN A 454 -16.96 16.95 -26.85
CA ASN A 454 -17.70 17.76 -25.88
C ASN A 454 -18.60 18.80 -26.60
N HIS A 455 -19.90 18.63 -26.49
CA HIS A 455 -20.89 19.56 -26.99
C HIS A 455 -22.23 19.42 -26.27
N CYS A 456 -23.08 20.44 -26.35
CA CYS A 456 -24.50 20.38 -26.03
C CYS A 456 -25.26 20.22 -27.32
N HIS A 457 -25.93 19.11 -27.57
CA HIS A 457 -26.92 19.04 -28.64
C HIS A 457 -28.22 19.66 -28.17
N PHE A 458 -28.65 20.71 -28.81
CA PHE A 458 -29.78 21.52 -28.42
C PHE A 458 -30.88 21.52 -29.50
N GLU A 459 -32.12 21.24 -29.08
CA GLU A 459 -33.29 21.22 -29.97
C GLU A 459 -34.37 22.18 -29.49
N ILE A 460 -35.07 22.77 -30.42
CA ILE A 460 -36.35 23.48 -30.21
C ILE A 460 -37.43 22.69 -30.91
N ARG A 461 -38.55 22.44 -30.20
CA ARG A 461 -39.70 21.74 -30.75
C ARG A 461 -40.97 22.57 -30.50
N HIS A 462 -41.92 22.55 -31.47
CA HIS A 462 -43.25 23.11 -31.31
C HIS A 462 -44.32 22.10 -31.78
N ASN A 463 -45.21 21.72 -30.89
CA ASN A 463 -46.23 20.69 -31.12
C ASN A 463 -45.61 19.39 -31.66
N GLY A 464 -44.46 18.96 -31.08
CA GLY A 464 -43.71 17.78 -31.47
C GLY A 464 -42.89 17.90 -32.77
N ARG A 465 -42.97 19.00 -33.49
CA ARG A 465 -42.15 19.25 -34.70
C ARG A 465 -40.85 19.93 -34.33
N TYR A 466 -39.75 19.44 -34.87
CA TYR A 466 -38.42 20.05 -34.71
C TYR A 466 -38.35 21.35 -35.52
N LEU A 467 -37.82 22.39 -34.89
CA LEU A 467 -37.64 23.70 -35.47
C LEU A 467 -36.15 24.04 -35.59
N PRO A 468 -35.71 24.77 -36.62
CA PRO A 468 -34.33 25.21 -36.75
C PRO A 468 -33.98 26.19 -35.64
N PRO A 469 -33.07 25.83 -34.71
CA PRO A 469 -32.72 26.72 -33.58
C PRO A 469 -32.15 28.06 -34.05
N GLN A 470 -31.41 28.07 -35.17
CA GLN A 470 -30.84 29.30 -35.74
C GLN A 470 -31.88 30.43 -36.04
N ASN A 471 -33.15 30.10 -36.19
CA ASN A 471 -34.21 31.08 -36.45
C ASN A 471 -34.68 31.84 -35.20
N TYR A 472 -34.23 31.37 -34.01
CA TYR A 472 -34.65 31.92 -32.71
C TYR A 472 -33.59 32.76 -32.03
N PHE A 473 -32.38 32.79 -32.57
CA PHE A 473 -31.26 33.54 -31.99
C PHE A 473 -30.73 34.53 -33.02
N ASN A 474 -30.80 35.81 -32.71
CA ASN A 474 -30.15 36.82 -33.53
C ASN A 474 -28.64 36.67 -33.37
N LYS A 475 -27.95 36.43 -34.51
CA LYS A 475 -26.48 36.44 -34.56
C LYS A 475 -25.97 37.86 -34.64
#